data_a44e7382c38312c0add061ccc5bc713e
#
_entry.id   a44e7382c38312c0add061ccc5bc713e
#
_cell.length_a   1.000
_cell.length_b   1.000
_cell.length_c   1.000
_cell.angle_alpha   90.00
_cell.angle_beta   90.00
_cell.angle_gamma   90.00
#
_symmetry.space_group_name_H-M   'P 1'
#
loop_
_entity.id
_entity.type
_entity.pdbx_description
1 polymer ?
#
loop_
_entity_poly.entity_id
_entity_poly.type
_entity_poly.pdbx_seq_one_letter_code
_entity_poly.pdbx_strand_id
1 'polypeptide(L)'
;MSELLLELYSEEIPPKLQINARNQLNTNLKRSLDEEGIKYKEIRFYSSPTRITFLIKDIPEKIKSLAKEIKGPKVGVIEDILNSFIRANSASKKDIFEKDIDKGRFYFIKTKPKEILTKDLLIKIIVNSIASINWRKSMKWSDNSLIWGRPLRSIFSIFNKKILSFSYGHLKSKNSVMIEQDLDIKYKKVTNYKEYQAFLKKNKIILDHEERKKKILKKFENICASKNYKKKFNENLIDEVVNIVDNPNVLLVDFNKNYLEMPKEIIISTLQKHQ
;
A
#
# COMPACT_ATOMS: atom_id res chain seq x y z
N MET A 1 0.00 1.94 22.13
CA MET A 1 0.10 0.96 21.04
C MET A 1 0.88 1.62 19.93
N SER A 2 1.94 0.99 19.48
CA SER A 2 2.74 1.48 18.36
C SER A 2 2.02 1.19 17.04
N GLU A 3 1.98 2.17 16.15
CA GLU A 3 1.35 2.04 14.83
C GLU A 3 2.25 2.60 13.73
N LEU A 4 2.22 1.96 12.60
CA LEU A 4 2.75 2.46 11.34
C LEU A 4 1.58 2.84 10.45
N LEU A 5 1.54 4.10 10.04
CA LEU A 5 0.56 4.60 9.08
C LEU A 5 1.29 5.26 7.91
N LEU A 6 0.95 4.82 6.71
CA LEU A 6 1.49 5.37 5.47
C LEU A 6 0.38 5.66 4.47
N GLU A 7 0.46 6.82 3.83
CA GLU A 7 -0.38 7.21 2.70
C GLU A 7 0.49 7.59 1.50
N LEU A 8 0.13 7.07 0.37
CA LEU A 8 0.64 7.44 -0.95
C LEU A 8 -0.46 8.24 -1.66
N TYR A 9 -0.30 9.56 -1.72
CA TYR A 9 -1.25 10.47 -2.36
C TYR A 9 -0.82 10.76 -3.79
N SER A 10 -1.70 10.53 -4.74
CA SER A 10 -1.45 10.71 -6.17
C SER A 10 -2.63 11.42 -6.85
N GLU A 11 -2.51 11.71 -8.12
CA GLU A 11 -3.66 11.99 -8.97
C GLU A 11 -4.56 10.77 -9.08
N GLU A 12 -5.77 10.94 -9.62
CA GLU A 12 -6.79 9.89 -9.64
C GLU A 12 -6.30 8.62 -10.32
N ILE A 13 -6.20 7.56 -9.53
CA ILE A 13 -5.80 6.22 -9.98
C ILE A 13 -7.04 5.48 -10.48
N PRO A 14 -7.04 4.93 -11.70
CA PRO A 14 -8.15 4.11 -12.19
C PRO A 14 -8.48 2.94 -11.26
N PRO A 15 -9.77 2.56 -11.06
CA PRO A 15 -10.23 1.56 -10.10
C PRO A 15 -9.44 0.26 -10.12
N LYS A 16 -9.25 -0.33 -11.30
CA LYS A 16 -8.51 -1.60 -11.46
C LYS A 16 -7.05 -1.50 -11.04
N LEU A 17 -6.42 -0.33 -11.24
CA LEU A 17 -5.05 -0.08 -10.82
C LEU A 17 -4.96 0.08 -9.31
N GLN A 18 -5.94 0.74 -8.67
CA GLN A 18 -6.01 0.85 -7.20
C GLN A 18 -6.10 -0.52 -6.54
N ILE A 19 -7.03 -1.38 -7.00
CA ILE A 19 -7.23 -2.72 -6.46
C ILE A 19 -5.95 -3.55 -6.60
N ASN A 20 -5.33 -3.53 -7.78
CA ASN A 20 -4.09 -4.26 -8.02
C ASN A 20 -2.95 -3.78 -7.12
N ALA A 21 -2.73 -2.47 -7.03
CA ALA A 21 -1.65 -1.91 -6.22
C ALA A 21 -1.85 -2.20 -4.74
N ARG A 22 -3.08 -2.05 -4.22
CA ARG A 22 -3.44 -2.39 -2.85
C ARG A 22 -3.16 -3.86 -2.53
N ASN A 23 -3.55 -4.77 -3.42
CA ASN A 23 -3.34 -6.21 -3.23
C ASN A 23 -1.85 -6.58 -3.28
N GLN A 24 -1.09 -6.03 -4.22
CA GLN A 24 0.36 -6.24 -4.31
C GLN A 24 1.09 -5.71 -3.07
N LEU A 25 0.74 -4.49 -2.61
CA LEU A 25 1.30 -3.94 -1.36
C LEU A 25 1.00 -4.83 -0.16
N ASN A 26 -0.23 -5.33 -0.04
CA ASN A 26 -0.61 -6.24 1.04
C ASN A 26 0.27 -7.50 1.03
N THR A 27 0.40 -8.15 -0.13
CA THR A 27 1.19 -9.37 -0.26
C THR A 27 2.67 -9.10 0.01
N ASN A 28 3.24 -8.05 -0.61
CA ASN A 28 4.66 -7.76 -0.50
C ASN A 28 5.06 -7.30 0.91
N LEU A 29 4.26 -6.43 1.53
CA LEU A 29 4.52 -5.99 2.91
C LEU A 29 4.43 -7.12 3.90
N LYS A 30 3.39 -7.96 3.85
CA LYS A 30 3.26 -9.12 4.74
C LYS A 30 4.46 -10.05 4.61
N ARG A 31 4.79 -10.45 3.38
CA ARG A 31 5.95 -11.30 3.13
C ARG A 31 7.24 -10.70 3.70
N SER A 32 7.51 -9.43 3.43
CA SER A 32 8.75 -8.79 3.89
C SER A 32 8.80 -8.61 5.41
N LEU A 33 7.65 -8.36 6.07
CA LEU A 33 7.57 -8.32 7.53
C LEU A 33 7.86 -9.69 8.14
N ASP A 34 7.31 -10.75 7.55
CA ASP A 34 7.51 -12.13 8.00
C ASP A 34 8.97 -12.58 7.77
N GLU A 35 9.56 -12.27 6.62
CA GLU A 35 10.97 -12.56 6.29
C GLU A 35 11.95 -11.88 7.26
N GLU A 36 11.64 -10.70 7.77
CA GLU A 36 12.46 -9.99 8.77
C GLU A 36 12.05 -10.30 10.22
N GLY A 37 11.04 -11.17 10.42
CA GLY A 37 10.57 -11.58 11.74
C GLY A 37 9.87 -10.49 12.53
N ILE A 38 9.32 -9.48 11.85
CA ILE A 38 8.58 -8.38 12.47
C ILE A 38 7.16 -8.82 12.77
N LYS A 39 6.85 -9.00 14.04
CA LYS A 39 5.50 -9.34 14.49
C LYS A 39 4.62 -8.10 14.55
N TYR A 40 3.36 -8.27 14.21
CA TYR A 40 2.32 -7.23 14.29
C TYR A 40 0.98 -7.88 14.64
N LYS A 41 0.04 -7.09 15.16
CA LYS A 41 -1.28 -7.60 15.51
C LYS A 41 -2.27 -7.50 14.35
N GLU A 42 -2.26 -6.39 13.65
CA GLU A 42 -3.23 -6.09 12.60
C GLU A 42 -2.56 -5.31 11.47
N ILE A 43 -2.93 -5.65 10.24
CA ILE A 43 -2.57 -4.90 9.06
C ILE A 43 -3.82 -4.64 8.20
N ARG A 44 -4.04 -3.39 7.82
CA ARG A 44 -5.16 -2.97 6.97
C ARG A 44 -4.66 -2.17 5.80
N PHE A 45 -5.28 -2.40 4.66
CA PHE A 45 -5.02 -1.69 3.41
C PHE A 45 -6.28 -1.01 2.92
N TYR A 46 -6.13 0.22 2.51
CA TYR A 46 -7.21 1.04 1.99
C TYR A 46 -6.81 1.66 0.66
N SER A 47 -7.79 1.95 -0.18
CA SER A 47 -7.60 2.81 -1.36
C SER A 47 -8.81 3.72 -1.55
N SER A 48 -8.56 4.89 -2.08
CA SER A 48 -9.55 5.81 -2.62
C SER A 48 -9.05 6.32 -3.97
N PRO A 49 -9.81 7.11 -4.72
CA PRO A 49 -9.38 7.58 -6.04
C PRO A 49 -7.97 8.15 -6.08
N THR A 50 -7.57 8.87 -5.04
CA THR A 50 -6.27 9.56 -4.99
C THR A 50 -5.30 8.97 -3.95
N ARG A 51 -5.67 7.91 -3.20
CA ARG A 51 -4.89 7.42 -2.07
C ARG A 51 -4.75 5.91 -2.06
N ILE A 52 -3.55 5.46 -1.73
CA ILE A 52 -3.29 4.09 -1.27
C ILE A 52 -2.69 4.22 0.12
N THR A 53 -3.35 3.61 1.10
CA THR A 53 -2.99 3.77 2.52
C THR A 53 -2.90 2.40 3.17
N PHE A 54 -1.95 2.23 4.09
CA PHE A 54 -1.95 1.10 4.99
C PHE A 54 -1.67 1.49 6.43
N LEU A 55 -2.23 0.71 7.32
CA LEU A 55 -2.09 0.81 8.76
C LEU A 55 -1.61 -0.53 9.30
N ILE A 56 -0.54 -0.53 10.09
CA ILE A 56 -0.08 -1.70 10.83
C ILE A 56 -0.05 -1.35 12.31
N LYS A 57 -0.66 -2.19 13.16
CA LYS A 57 -0.73 -1.96 14.61
C LYS A 57 0.11 -2.95 15.38
N ASP A 58 0.58 -2.47 16.53
CA ASP A 58 1.34 -3.23 17.53
C ASP A 58 2.66 -3.81 16.96
N ILE A 59 3.41 -2.97 16.25
CA ILE A 59 4.76 -3.27 15.81
C ILE A 59 5.74 -2.91 16.93
N PRO A 60 6.64 -3.81 17.35
CA PRO A 60 7.65 -3.50 18.36
C PRO A 60 8.65 -2.44 17.85
N GLU A 61 9.10 -1.54 18.70
CA GLU A 61 10.09 -0.50 18.34
C GLU A 61 11.48 -1.07 18.05
N LYS A 62 11.79 -2.19 18.70
CA LYS A 62 13.02 -2.94 18.55
C LYS A 62 12.72 -4.41 18.36
N ILE A 63 13.52 -5.06 17.54
CA ILE A 63 13.47 -6.50 17.34
C ILE A 63 14.88 -7.08 17.42
N LYS A 64 14.97 -8.38 17.66
CA LYS A 64 16.21 -9.11 17.43
C LYS A 64 16.27 -9.51 15.95
N SER A 65 17.33 -9.11 15.25
CA SER A 65 17.55 -9.51 13.87
C SER A 65 17.58 -11.05 13.78
N LEU A 66 17.08 -11.60 12.70
CA LEU A 66 17.24 -13.02 12.45
C LEU A 66 18.72 -13.34 12.19
N ALA A 67 19.17 -14.51 12.65
CA ALA A 67 20.46 -15.02 12.24
C ALA A 67 20.43 -15.32 10.73
N LYS A 68 21.28 -14.65 9.96
CA LYS A 68 21.39 -14.85 8.50
C LYS A 68 22.70 -15.56 8.18
N GLU A 69 22.67 -16.46 7.20
CA GLU A 69 23.90 -17.01 6.62
C GLU A 69 24.35 -16.09 5.49
N ILE A 70 25.54 -15.51 5.65
CA ILE A 70 26.16 -14.66 4.62
C ILE A 70 27.14 -15.53 3.84
N LYS A 71 26.89 -15.68 2.54
CA LYS A 71 27.77 -16.38 1.62
C LYS A 71 29.06 -15.58 1.42
N GLY A 72 30.19 -16.25 1.59
CA GLY A 72 31.53 -15.73 1.39
C GLY A 72 32.20 -16.26 0.14
N PRO A 73 33.52 -16.17 0.10
CA PRO A 73 34.35 -16.66 -1.00
C PRO A 73 34.33 -18.21 -1.06
N LYS A 74 34.78 -18.75 -2.19
CA LYS A 74 34.95 -20.21 -2.39
C LYS A 74 36.00 -20.75 -1.45
N VAL A 75 35.81 -21.99 -0.98
CA VAL A 75 36.81 -22.69 -0.16
C VAL A 75 38.10 -22.89 -0.96
N GLY A 76 39.22 -22.63 -0.32
CA GLY A 76 40.54 -22.68 -0.96
C GLY A 76 41.08 -21.34 -1.49
N VAL A 77 40.40 -20.23 -1.21
CA VAL A 77 40.92 -18.89 -1.50
C VAL A 77 42.06 -18.50 -0.56
N ILE A 78 42.87 -17.53 -0.99
CA ILE A 78 43.98 -16.95 -0.23
C ILE A 78 43.44 -16.39 1.10
N GLU A 79 44.24 -16.59 2.17
CA GLU A 79 43.82 -16.24 3.55
C GLU A 79 43.46 -14.74 3.70
N ASP A 80 44.06 -13.85 2.95
CA ASP A 80 43.72 -12.42 2.96
C ASP A 80 42.29 -12.12 2.49
N ILE A 81 41.80 -12.83 1.50
CA ILE A 81 40.40 -12.71 1.02
C ILE A 81 39.44 -13.18 2.10
N LEU A 82 39.77 -14.29 2.74
CA LEU A 82 38.95 -14.82 3.85
C LEU A 82 38.95 -13.87 5.05
N ASN A 83 40.12 -13.34 5.43
CA ASN A 83 40.24 -12.39 6.53
C ASN A 83 39.52 -11.06 6.21
N SER A 84 39.53 -10.60 4.98
CA SER A 84 38.80 -9.41 4.53
C SER A 84 37.29 -9.64 4.62
N PHE A 85 36.82 -10.83 4.22
CA PHE A 85 35.41 -11.22 4.36
C PHE A 85 34.96 -11.27 5.84
N ILE A 86 35.80 -11.80 6.72
CA ILE A 86 35.56 -11.87 8.17
C ILE A 86 35.42 -10.43 8.75
N ARG A 87 36.41 -9.57 8.44
CA ARG A 87 36.43 -8.18 8.93
C ARG A 87 35.21 -7.38 8.42
N ALA A 88 34.88 -7.51 7.14
CA ALA A 88 33.73 -6.83 6.54
C ALA A 88 32.39 -7.18 7.21
N ASN A 89 32.29 -8.40 7.76
CA ASN A 89 31.08 -8.87 8.45
C ASN A 89 31.18 -8.79 9.97
N SER A 90 32.23 -8.18 10.55
CA SER A 90 32.46 -8.07 11.99
C SER A 90 32.35 -9.43 12.69
N ALA A 91 32.81 -10.49 12.05
CA ALA A 91 32.74 -11.86 12.52
C ALA A 91 34.08 -12.33 13.08
N SER A 92 34.12 -13.49 13.70
CA SER A 92 35.32 -14.20 14.14
C SER A 92 35.56 -15.47 13.32
N LYS A 93 36.76 -16.01 13.35
CA LYS A 93 37.07 -17.29 12.69
C LYS A 93 36.18 -18.45 13.17
N LYS A 94 35.63 -18.34 14.40
CA LYS A 94 34.71 -19.34 14.97
C LYS A 94 33.27 -19.28 14.41
N ASP A 95 32.91 -18.16 13.78
CA ASP A 95 31.58 -17.94 13.22
C ASP A 95 31.49 -18.40 11.75
N ILE A 96 32.61 -18.93 11.19
CA ILE A 96 32.71 -19.42 9.81
C ILE A 96 32.42 -20.92 9.75
N PHE A 97 31.70 -21.33 8.75
CA PHE A 97 31.51 -22.73 8.38
C PHE A 97 31.51 -22.89 6.85
N GLU A 98 31.72 -24.08 6.40
CA GLU A 98 31.71 -24.39 4.98
C GLU A 98 30.36 -25.03 4.62
N LYS A 99 29.88 -24.73 3.44
CA LYS A 99 28.62 -25.26 2.92
C LYS A 99 28.76 -25.55 1.43
N ASP A 100 28.31 -26.72 1.02
CA ASP A 100 28.21 -27.09 -0.38
C ASP A 100 26.94 -26.54 -0.97
N ILE A 101 27.05 -25.90 -2.11
CA ILE A 101 25.94 -25.39 -2.93
C ILE A 101 26.20 -25.77 -4.39
N ASP A 102 25.17 -25.68 -5.27
CA ASP A 102 25.25 -26.14 -6.68
C ASP A 102 26.47 -25.68 -7.47
N LYS A 103 27.13 -24.61 -7.04
CA LYS A 103 28.34 -24.01 -7.68
C LYS A 103 29.64 -24.32 -6.97
N GLY A 104 29.65 -25.25 -6.01
CA GLY A 104 30.83 -25.67 -5.25
C GLY A 104 30.77 -25.31 -3.76
N ARG A 105 31.90 -25.51 -3.07
CA ARG A 105 32.04 -25.32 -1.61
C ARG A 105 32.43 -23.90 -1.29
N PHE A 106 31.69 -23.25 -0.37
CA PHE A 106 31.87 -21.85 -0.02
C PHE A 106 31.92 -21.66 1.49
N TYR A 107 32.66 -20.64 1.92
CA TYR A 107 32.59 -20.17 3.30
C TYR A 107 31.31 -19.43 3.55
N PHE A 108 30.72 -19.62 4.75
CA PHE A 108 29.56 -18.90 5.23
C PHE A 108 29.82 -18.38 6.63
N ILE A 109 29.25 -17.21 6.94
CA ILE A 109 29.21 -16.66 8.28
C ILE A 109 27.77 -16.69 8.77
N LYS A 110 27.54 -17.25 9.95
CA LYS A 110 26.26 -17.13 10.65
C LYS A 110 26.26 -15.89 11.52
N THR A 111 25.46 -14.90 11.17
CA THR A 111 25.35 -13.68 11.96
C THR A 111 24.65 -13.96 13.29
N LYS A 112 25.12 -13.32 14.38
CA LYS A 112 24.44 -13.39 15.67
C LYS A 112 23.25 -12.44 15.67
N PRO A 113 22.11 -12.80 16.28
CA PRO A 113 20.99 -11.89 16.46
C PRO A 113 21.45 -10.64 17.23
N LYS A 114 21.19 -9.48 16.66
CA LYS A 114 21.47 -8.17 17.30
C LYS A 114 20.14 -7.43 17.49
N GLU A 115 20.05 -6.65 18.56
CA GLU A 115 18.92 -5.75 18.72
C GLU A 115 19.05 -4.61 17.71
N ILE A 116 18.00 -4.42 16.92
CA ILE A 116 17.93 -3.39 15.87
C ILE A 116 16.63 -2.60 16.00
N LEU A 117 16.68 -1.34 15.59
CA LEU A 117 15.50 -0.49 15.56
C LEU A 117 14.60 -0.92 14.40
N THR A 118 13.36 -1.24 14.70
CA THR A 118 12.38 -1.68 13.70
C THR A 118 12.16 -0.62 12.61
N LYS A 119 12.24 0.67 12.95
CA LYS A 119 12.08 1.77 12.00
C LYS A 119 13.03 1.66 10.79
N ASP A 120 14.27 1.21 10.98
CA ASP A 120 15.28 1.15 9.92
C ASP A 120 14.98 0.02 8.93
N LEU A 121 14.42 -1.09 9.43
CA LEU A 121 13.89 -2.16 8.57
C LEU A 121 12.59 -1.75 7.88
N LEU A 122 11.68 -1.10 8.59
CA LEU A 122 10.42 -0.64 8.02
C LEU A 122 10.64 0.29 6.83
N ILE A 123 11.63 1.18 6.89
CA ILE A 123 11.97 2.05 5.75
C ILE A 123 12.35 1.20 4.53
N LYS A 124 13.23 0.22 4.68
CA LYS A 124 13.65 -0.67 3.59
C LYS A 124 12.47 -1.49 3.04
N ILE A 125 11.68 -2.07 3.92
CA ILE A 125 10.50 -2.87 3.56
C ILE A 125 9.50 -2.02 2.78
N ILE A 126 9.19 -0.81 3.25
CA ILE A 126 8.25 0.10 2.62
C ILE A 126 8.72 0.50 1.23
N VAL A 127 9.97 1.00 1.12
CA VAL A 127 10.52 1.45 -0.17
C VAL A 127 10.54 0.31 -1.19
N ASN A 128 10.99 -0.88 -0.79
CA ASN A 128 11.02 -2.05 -1.67
C ASN A 128 9.60 -2.50 -2.07
N SER A 129 8.65 -2.50 -1.13
CA SER A 129 7.26 -2.89 -1.41
C SER A 129 6.57 -1.91 -2.36
N ILE A 130 6.82 -0.61 -2.22
CA ILE A 130 6.31 0.42 -3.13
C ILE A 130 6.95 0.27 -4.51
N ALA A 131 8.27 0.09 -4.57
CA ALA A 131 9.01 -0.05 -5.83
C ALA A 131 8.64 -1.33 -6.60
N SER A 132 8.21 -2.38 -5.91
CA SER A 132 7.83 -3.67 -6.50
C SER A 132 6.41 -3.72 -7.06
N ILE A 133 5.62 -2.64 -6.96
CA ILE A 133 4.28 -2.60 -7.55
C ILE A 133 4.39 -2.64 -9.08
N ASN A 134 3.82 -3.67 -9.67
CA ASN A 134 3.71 -3.78 -11.12
C ASN A 134 2.45 -3.07 -11.60
N TRP A 135 2.63 -1.92 -12.19
CA TRP A 135 1.56 -1.12 -12.78
C TRP A 135 1.30 -1.59 -14.22
N ARG A 136 0.11 -2.11 -14.51
CA ARG A 136 -0.30 -2.49 -15.89
C ARG A 136 -0.28 -1.29 -16.83
N LYS A 137 -0.61 -0.10 -16.32
CA LYS A 137 -0.47 1.19 -16.98
C LYS A 137 0.18 2.14 -16.00
N SER A 138 1.23 2.79 -16.41
CA SER A 138 2.01 3.70 -15.57
C SER A 138 2.34 4.96 -16.34
N MET A 139 2.68 5.99 -15.60
CA MET A 139 3.11 7.27 -16.14
C MET A 139 4.48 7.64 -15.56
N LYS A 140 5.30 8.21 -16.42
CA LYS A 140 6.47 8.98 -16.03
C LYS A 140 6.11 10.44 -16.27
N TRP A 141 6.39 11.32 -15.31
CA TRP A 141 6.02 12.73 -15.44
C TRP A 141 7.19 13.62 -15.07
N SER A 142 7.26 14.80 -15.73
CA SER A 142 8.38 15.71 -15.62
C SER A 142 9.71 15.02 -15.90
N ASP A 143 10.82 15.56 -15.42
CA ASP A 143 12.16 15.00 -15.55
C ASP A 143 12.47 13.90 -14.52
N ASN A 144 11.47 13.49 -13.75
CA ASN A 144 11.62 12.48 -12.71
C ASN A 144 11.68 11.07 -13.30
N SER A 145 12.54 10.23 -12.73
CA SER A 145 12.65 8.81 -13.09
C SER A 145 11.53 7.95 -12.48
N LEU A 146 10.74 8.51 -11.57
CA LEU A 146 9.69 7.78 -10.86
C LEU A 146 8.56 7.39 -11.81
N ILE A 147 8.22 6.10 -11.81
CA ILE A 147 7.10 5.52 -12.55
C ILE A 147 6.02 5.11 -11.55
N TRP A 148 4.80 5.58 -11.76
CA TRP A 148 3.64 5.31 -10.91
C TRP A 148 2.37 5.18 -11.75
N GLY A 149 1.28 4.62 -11.18
CA GLY A 149 0.01 4.47 -11.91
C GLY A 149 -0.60 5.81 -12.35
N ARG A 150 -0.44 6.85 -11.56
CA ARG A 150 -0.69 8.27 -11.83
C ARG A 150 0.33 9.10 -11.05
N PRO A 151 0.60 10.36 -11.40
CA PRO A 151 1.59 11.16 -10.69
C PRO A 151 1.46 11.11 -9.17
N LEU A 152 2.47 10.55 -8.50
CA LEU A 152 2.55 10.51 -7.04
C LEU A 152 2.96 11.90 -6.54
N ARG A 153 2.15 12.52 -5.71
CA ARG A 153 2.27 13.93 -5.29
C ARG A 153 2.78 14.10 -3.86
N SER A 154 2.47 13.16 -2.98
CA SER A 154 2.88 13.23 -1.58
C SER A 154 3.00 11.85 -0.95
N ILE A 155 3.91 11.73 0.01
CA ILE A 155 4.07 10.57 0.88
C ILE A 155 3.90 11.05 2.31
N PHE A 156 2.87 10.57 3.01
CA PHE A 156 2.72 10.73 4.43
C PHE A 156 3.13 9.44 5.13
N SER A 157 3.99 9.53 6.17
CA SER A 157 4.43 8.35 6.90
C SER A 157 4.78 8.68 8.34
N ILE A 158 4.17 7.94 9.27
CA ILE A 158 4.45 8.02 10.69
C ILE A 158 4.61 6.61 11.27
N PHE A 159 5.55 6.49 12.21
CA PHE A 159 5.72 5.31 13.06
C PHE A 159 5.78 5.76 14.51
N ASN A 160 4.94 5.17 15.34
CA ASN A 160 4.84 5.50 16.77
C ASN A 160 4.75 7.02 17.03
N LYS A 161 3.78 7.68 16.39
CA LYS A 161 3.50 9.13 16.46
C LYS A 161 4.60 10.05 15.90
N LYS A 162 5.74 9.51 15.47
CA LYS A 162 6.85 10.26 14.90
C LYS A 162 6.93 10.04 13.39
N ILE A 163 7.46 11.02 12.68
CA ILE A 163 7.70 10.86 11.24
C ILE A 163 8.64 9.67 10.98
N LEU A 164 8.27 8.81 10.06
CA LEU A 164 9.16 7.82 9.47
C LEU A 164 9.74 8.40 8.18
N SER A 165 10.94 8.95 8.27
CA SER A 165 11.54 9.74 7.18
C SER A 165 12.27 8.84 6.20
N PHE A 166 11.84 8.86 4.93
CA PHE A 166 12.49 8.21 3.79
C PHE A 166 12.19 8.98 2.50
N SER A 167 12.89 8.63 1.44
CA SER A 167 12.64 9.18 0.10
C SER A 167 12.24 8.06 -0.86
N TYR A 168 11.36 8.39 -1.81
CA TYR A 168 11.00 7.53 -2.93
C TYR A 168 10.92 8.39 -4.20
N GLY A 169 11.82 8.14 -5.14
CA GLY A 169 12.06 9.04 -6.25
C GLY A 169 12.47 10.43 -5.75
N HIS A 170 11.83 11.45 -6.26
CA HIS A 170 12.02 12.86 -5.87
C HIS A 170 11.23 13.27 -4.61
N LEU A 171 10.34 12.39 -4.11
CA LEU A 171 9.49 12.70 -2.98
C LEU A 171 10.12 12.27 -1.66
N LYS A 172 9.98 13.12 -0.65
CA LYS A 172 10.35 12.82 0.73
C LYS A 172 9.08 12.68 1.58
N SER A 173 9.06 11.66 2.43
CA SER A 173 7.94 11.44 3.34
C SER A 173 7.78 12.60 4.34
N LYS A 174 6.53 12.90 4.69
CA LYS A 174 6.12 13.99 5.60
C LYS A 174 5.21 13.43 6.70
N ASN A 175 5.02 14.21 7.77
CA ASN A 175 4.03 13.94 8.80
C ASN A 175 2.74 14.77 8.62
N SER A 176 2.54 15.33 7.44
CA SER A 176 1.33 16.07 7.06
C SER A 176 0.60 15.35 5.93
N VAL A 177 -0.69 15.17 6.13
CA VAL A 177 -1.63 14.64 5.13
C VAL A 177 -2.06 15.78 4.22
N MET A 178 -2.09 15.53 2.92
CA MET A 178 -2.53 16.45 1.89
C MET A 178 -3.93 16.09 1.40
N ILE A 179 -4.78 17.08 1.27
CA ILE A 179 -6.09 16.98 0.59
C ILE A 179 -6.18 18.10 -0.42
N GLU A 180 -6.59 17.78 -1.63
CA GLU A 180 -6.87 18.73 -2.69
C GLU A 180 -8.31 18.53 -3.13
N GLN A 181 -9.10 19.58 -3.03
CA GLN A 181 -10.50 19.63 -3.44
C GLN A 181 -10.79 21.02 -4.02
N ASP A 182 -11.41 21.07 -5.19
CA ASP A 182 -11.81 22.33 -5.85
C ASP A 182 -10.67 23.36 -5.95
N LEU A 183 -9.45 22.91 -6.29
CA LEU A 183 -8.21 23.70 -6.37
C LEU A 183 -7.70 24.23 -5.01
N ASP A 184 -8.37 23.91 -3.91
CA ASP A 184 -7.91 24.22 -2.55
C ASP A 184 -7.07 23.07 -1.99
N ILE A 185 -5.84 23.36 -1.57
CA ILE A 185 -4.92 22.40 -1.01
C ILE A 185 -4.80 22.58 0.50
N LYS A 186 -5.21 21.58 1.24
CA LYS A 186 -5.16 21.54 2.71
C LYS A 186 -4.09 20.58 3.20
N TYR A 187 -3.35 21.03 4.20
CA TYR A 187 -2.38 20.20 4.89
C TYR A 187 -2.71 20.13 6.38
N LYS A 188 -2.61 18.93 6.97
CA LYS A 188 -2.74 18.74 8.40
C LYS A 188 -1.65 17.81 8.92
N LYS A 189 -0.91 18.24 9.93
CA LYS A 189 -0.03 17.35 10.71
C LYS A 189 -0.88 16.36 11.48
N VAL A 190 -0.49 15.09 11.41
CA VAL A 190 -1.20 13.96 11.99
C VAL A 190 -0.19 13.07 12.70
N THR A 191 -0.54 12.60 13.89
CA THR A 191 0.34 11.77 14.72
C THR A 191 -0.15 10.35 14.92
N ASN A 192 -1.41 10.05 14.57
CA ASN A 192 -2.02 8.74 14.72
C ASN A 192 -3.18 8.53 13.75
N TYR A 193 -3.61 7.27 13.62
CA TYR A 193 -4.69 6.89 12.71
C TYR A 193 -6.03 7.55 13.04
N LYS A 194 -6.35 7.79 14.31
CA LYS A 194 -7.60 8.43 14.71
C LYS A 194 -7.67 9.88 14.21
N GLU A 195 -6.58 10.64 14.33
CA GLU A 195 -6.48 11.99 13.80
C GLU A 195 -6.55 12.01 12.27
N TYR A 196 -5.91 11.04 11.63
CA TYR A 196 -5.95 10.86 10.19
C TYR A 196 -7.38 10.64 9.69
N GLN A 197 -8.10 9.67 10.26
CA GLN A 197 -9.49 9.40 9.92
C GLN A 197 -10.39 10.62 10.16
N ALA A 198 -10.22 11.32 11.29
CA ALA A 198 -11.00 12.50 11.60
C ALA A 198 -10.79 13.62 10.58
N PHE A 199 -9.55 13.79 10.11
CA PHE A 199 -9.24 14.78 9.08
C PHE A 199 -9.86 14.41 7.72
N LEU A 200 -9.77 13.18 7.28
CA LEU A 200 -10.42 12.71 6.05
C LEU A 200 -11.94 12.86 6.14
N LYS A 201 -12.55 12.42 7.24
CA LYS A 201 -14.00 12.51 7.45
C LYS A 201 -14.51 13.96 7.45
N LYS A 202 -13.75 14.90 8.07
CA LYS A 202 -14.07 16.33 8.03
C LYS A 202 -14.13 16.87 6.59
N ASN A 203 -13.31 16.31 5.70
CA ASN A 203 -13.26 16.67 4.28
C ASN A 203 -14.10 15.72 3.40
N LYS A 204 -15.08 15.01 3.99
CA LYS A 204 -16.02 14.13 3.29
C LYS A 204 -15.35 12.98 2.53
N ILE A 205 -14.19 12.50 2.98
CA ILE A 205 -13.46 11.38 2.40
C ILE A 205 -13.68 10.13 3.27
N ILE A 206 -14.25 9.09 2.70
CA ILE A 206 -14.38 7.75 3.30
C ILE A 206 -13.22 6.92 2.78
N LEU A 207 -12.21 6.70 3.61
CA LEU A 207 -10.99 5.99 3.22
C LEU A 207 -11.24 4.51 2.91
N ASP A 208 -12.05 3.86 3.75
CA ASP A 208 -12.31 2.43 3.65
C ASP A 208 -13.26 2.12 2.48
N HIS A 209 -12.75 1.41 1.48
CA HIS A 209 -13.50 1.00 0.30
C HIS A 209 -14.67 0.06 0.65
N GLU A 210 -14.54 -0.77 1.69
CA GLU A 210 -15.63 -1.62 2.16
C GLU A 210 -16.75 -0.79 2.80
N GLU A 211 -16.39 0.29 3.52
CA GLU A 211 -17.38 1.23 4.07
C GLU A 211 -18.14 1.95 2.94
N ARG A 212 -17.42 2.38 1.88
CA ARG A 212 -18.05 2.96 0.69
C ARG A 212 -18.98 1.98 0.00
N LYS A 213 -18.55 0.71 -0.18
CA LYS A 213 -19.39 -0.34 -0.77
C LYS A 213 -20.67 -0.57 0.03
N LYS A 214 -20.56 -0.72 1.34
CA LYS A 214 -21.70 -0.88 2.24
C LYS A 214 -22.66 0.31 2.15
N LYS A 215 -22.14 1.53 2.08
CA LYS A 215 -22.96 2.74 1.95
C LYS A 215 -23.74 2.76 0.64
N ILE A 216 -23.12 2.39 -0.48
CA ILE A 216 -23.79 2.30 -1.79
C ILE A 216 -24.89 1.25 -1.74
N LEU A 217 -24.58 0.02 -1.33
CA LEU A 217 -25.52 -1.09 -1.31
C LEU A 217 -26.71 -0.81 -0.41
N LYS A 218 -26.47 -0.31 0.81
CA LYS A 218 -27.55 0.04 1.75
C LYS A 218 -28.50 1.09 1.17
N LYS A 219 -27.95 2.14 0.54
CA LYS A 219 -28.80 3.19 -0.05
C LYS A 219 -29.57 2.70 -1.27
N PHE A 220 -28.91 1.92 -2.14
CA PHE A 220 -29.53 1.24 -3.27
C PHE A 220 -30.68 0.35 -2.83
N GLU A 221 -30.47 -0.49 -1.81
CA GLU A 221 -31.52 -1.37 -1.25
C GLU A 221 -32.70 -0.59 -0.70
N ASN A 222 -32.46 0.49 0.03
CA ASN A 222 -33.53 1.34 0.58
C ASN A 222 -34.37 1.97 -0.55
N ILE A 223 -33.75 2.43 -1.63
CA ILE A 223 -34.46 2.99 -2.79
C ILE A 223 -35.33 1.90 -3.46
N CYS A 224 -34.75 0.72 -3.70
CA CYS A 224 -35.49 -0.39 -4.29
C CYS A 224 -36.71 -0.81 -3.42
N ALA A 225 -36.52 -0.90 -2.10
CA ALA A 225 -37.59 -1.25 -1.18
C ALA A 225 -38.71 -0.19 -1.17
N SER A 226 -38.35 1.10 -1.11
CA SER A 226 -39.35 2.20 -1.05
C SER A 226 -40.18 2.34 -2.33
N LYS A 227 -39.65 1.88 -3.47
CA LYS A 227 -40.31 1.97 -4.77
C LYS A 227 -40.83 0.61 -5.28
N ASN A 228 -40.67 -0.44 -4.49
CA ASN A 228 -41.00 -1.82 -4.88
C ASN A 228 -40.31 -2.28 -6.20
N TYR A 229 -39.06 -1.85 -6.37
CA TYR A 229 -38.27 -2.21 -7.56
C TYR A 229 -37.52 -3.53 -7.34
N LYS A 230 -37.42 -4.32 -8.41
CA LYS A 230 -36.55 -5.53 -8.40
C LYS A 230 -35.07 -5.10 -8.40
N LYS A 231 -34.32 -5.64 -7.47
CA LYS A 231 -32.86 -5.41 -7.39
C LYS A 231 -32.16 -6.11 -8.55
N LYS A 232 -31.39 -5.36 -9.33
CA LYS A 232 -30.49 -5.89 -10.34
C LYS A 232 -29.22 -5.04 -10.37
N PHE A 233 -28.09 -5.61 -10.06
CA PHE A 233 -26.80 -4.91 -10.12
C PHE A 233 -25.70 -5.86 -10.58
N ASN A 234 -24.60 -5.26 -11.04
CA ASN A 234 -23.38 -5.96 -11.42
C ASN A 234 -22.31 -5.68 -10.37
N GLU A 235 -21.75 -6.71 -9.75
CA GLU A 235 -20.72 -6.55 -8.70
C GLU A 235 -19.47 -5.83 -9.22
N ASN A 236 -19.05 -6.13 -10.45
CA ASN A 236 -17.90 -5.46 -11.06
C ASN A 236 -18.14 -3.95 -11.21
N LEU A 237 -19.36 -3.54 -11.52
CA LEU A 237 -19.73 -2.14 -11.61
C LEU A 237 -19.72 -1.48 -10.23
N ILE A 238 -20.24 -2.16 -9.22
CA ILE A 238 -20.18 -1.67 -7.83
C ILE A 238 -18.72 -1.48 -7.39
N ASP A 239 -17.86 -2.44 -7.65
CA ASP A 239 -16.44 -2.34 -7.31
C ASP A 239 -15.73 -1.21 -8.08
N GLU A 240 -16.13 -0.93 -9.31
CA GLU A 240 -15.65 0.21 -10.07
C GLU A 240 -16.11 1.52 -9.43
N VAL A 241 -17.40 1.70 -9.18
CA VAL A 241 -17.99 2.90 -8.57
C VAL A 241 -17.40 3.18 -7.18
N VAL A 242 -17.21 2.16 -6.36
CA VAL A 242 -16.57 2.27 -5.04
C VAL A 242 -15.17 2.92 -5.12
N ASN A 243 -14.46 2.70 -6.22
CA ASN A 243 -13.08 3.16 -6.38
C ASN A 243 -12.92 4.43 -7.24
N ILE A 244 -14.02 5.03 -7.72
CA ILE A 244 -14.00 6.32 -8.44
C ILE A 244 -14.50 7.51 -7.59
N VAL A 245 -15.03 7.25 -6.39
CA VAL A 245 -15.56 8.31 -5.53
C VAL A 245 -15.05 8.20 -4.09
N ASP A 246 -14.75 9.32 -3.46
CA ASP A 246 -14.35 9.37 -2.04
C ASP A 246 -15.55 9.27 -1.09
N ASN A 247 -16.72 9.75 -1.52
CA ASN A 247 -17.93 9.79 -0.71
C ASN A 247 -19.17 9.51 -1.58
N PRO A 248 -19.50 8.25 -1.80
CA PRO A 248 -20.56 7.87 -2.72
C PRO A 248 -21.94 8.31 -2.24
N ASN A 249 -22.77 8.71 -3.20
CA ASN A 249 -24.19 8.98 -3.01
C ASN A 249 -24.97 8.31 -4.14
N VAL A 250 -26.03 7.56 -3.78
CA VAL A 250 -26.90 6.89 -4.75
C VAL A 250 -28.15 7.74 -4.95
N LEU A 251 -28.45 8.05 -6.20
CA LEU A 251 -29.62 8.84 -6.60
C LEU A 251 -30.53 7.98 -7.48
N LEU A 252 -31.83 8.20 -7.35
CA LEU A 252 -32.80 7.68 -8.31
C LEU A 252 -33.01 8.72 -9.38
N VAL A 253 -32.83 8.32 -10.64
CA VAL A 253 -33.03 9.19 -11.80
C VAL A 253 -34.07 8.55 -12.70
N ASP A 254 -35.01 9.33 -13.20
CA ASP A 254 -35.97 8.91 -14.21
C ASP A 254 -35.41 9.19 -15.61
N PHE A 255 -35.82 8.39 -16.58
CA PHE A 255 -35.51 8.59 -18.00
C PHE A 255 -36.78 8.55 -18.84
N ASN A 256 -36.70 9.08 -20.07
CA ASN A 256 -37.86 9.16 -20.97
C ASN A 256 -38.37 7.75 -21.30
N LYS A 257 -39.69 7.55 -21.07
CA LYS A 257 -40.36 6.26 -21.27
C LYS A 257 -40.29 5.74 -22.70
N ASN A 258 -40.11 6.60 -23.69
CA ASN A 258 -39.95 6.21 -25.09
C ASN A 258 -38.76 5.26 -25.30
N TYR A 259 -37.72 5.35 -24.46
CA TYR A 259 -36.60 4.43 -24.51
C TYR A 259 -36.95 2.99 -24.09
N LEU A 260 -38.10 2.78 -23.44
CA LEU A 260 -38.56 1.44 -23.08
C LEU A 260 -39.02 0.59 -24.27
N GLU A 261 -39.17 1.20 -25.44
CA GLU A 261 -39.44 0.50 -26.71
C GLU A 261 -38.20 -0.23 -27.24
N MET A 262 -36.98 0.18 -26.77
CA MET A 262 -35.76 -0.50 -27.14
C MET A 262 -35.58 -1.83 -26.38
N PRO A 263 -34.85 -2.80 -26.96
CA PRO A 263 -34.51 -4.02 -26.25
C PRO A 263 -33.82 -3.71 -24.89
N LYS A 264 -34.28 -4.39 -23.85
CA LYS A 264 -33.79 -4.15 -22.47
C LYS A 264 -32.28 -4.33 -22.33
N GLU A 265 -31.68 -5.21 -23.15
CA GLU A 265 -30.24 -5.48 -23.17
C GLU A 265 -29.45 -4.23 -23.58
N ILE A 266 -29.95 -3.50 -24.56
CA ILE A 266 -29.33 -2.24 -25.02
C ILE A 266 -29.41 -1.19 -23.91
N ILE A 267 -30.58 -1.00 -23.33
CA ILE A 267 -30.79 -0.03 -22.24
C ILE A 267 -29.85 -0.35 -21.08
N ILE A 268 -29.83 -1.60 -20.61
CA ILE A 268 -28.99 -2.03 -19.50
C ILE A 268 -27.50 -1.84 -19.79
N SER A 269 -27.04 -2.27 -20.99
CA SER A 269 -25.61 -2.16 -21.34
C SER A 269 -25.16 -0.70 -21.46
N THR A 270 -26.01 0.17 -22.03
CA THR A 270 -25.74 1.60 -22.15
C THR A 270 -25.65 2.27 -20.78
N LEU A 271 -26.64 2.04 -19.91
CA LEU A 271 -26.65 2.61 -18.58
C LEU A 271 -25.51 2.10 -17.70
N GLN A 272 -25.10 0.83 -17.84
CA GLN A 272 -23.96 0.29 -17.10
C GLN A 272 -22.60 0.81 -17.57
N LYS A 273 -22.49 1.18 -18.84
CA LYS A 273 -21.21 1.58 -19.46
C LYS A 273 -20.90 3.06 -19.28
N HIS A 274 -21.92 3.89 -19.15
CA HIS A 274 -21.81 5.36 -19.17
C HIS A 274 -22.22 6.04 -17.85
N GLN A 275 -22.12 5.32 -16.75
CA GLN A 275 -22.33 5.89 -15.40
C GLN A 275 -21.09 6.57 -14.89
#